data_817bc792b05a3a775e73ffd756b0839a
#
_entry.id   817bc792b05a3a775e73ffd756b0839a
#
_cell.length_a   1.000
_cell.length_b   1.000
_cell.length_c   1.000
_cell.angle_alpha   90.00
_cell.angle_beta   90.00
_cell.angle_gamma   90.00
#
_symmetry.space_group_name_H-M   'P 1'
#
loop_
_entity.id
_entity.type
_entity.pdbx_description
1 polymer ?
#
loop_
_entity_poly.entity_id
_entity_poly.type
_entity_poly.pdbx_seq_one_letter_code
_entity_poly.pdbx_strand_id
1 'polypeptide(L)'
;MVMTTRAIGYVRVSTDDQVREGVSLDVQETRIRAYCEAKSWQLVSVVRDEGKSAKDLKRPGLQEILGALPKRQRCFDVLVVVKLDRLTRSVRDLGNLTDAFKRAKVGFTSIQESVDTASASGELFFNLVASVSQWERRAIGERTQAAMGHLRAQGRRISRQPRYGAQFDVAGRVQVDPREQATLSRILQLREAGLSLRAISAELAGQGILARSGRPFTASTLRQLVRQGSLTYSLAS
;
A
#
# COMPACT_ATOMS: atom_id res chain seq x y z
N MET A 1 15.11 -1.40 39.51
CA MET A 1 14.43 -0.18 39.02
C MET A 1 13.24 -0.64 38.17
N VAL A 2 12.03 -0.37 38.63
CA VAL A 2 10.83 -0.64 37.83
C VAL A 2 10.81 0.43 36.72
N MET A 3 10.96 0.02 35.46
CA MET A 3 10.87 0.96 34.35
C MET A 3 9.42 1.39 34.19
N THR A 4 9.12 2.65 34.49
CA THR A 4 7.77 3.20 34.32
C THR A 4 7.44 3.29 32.83
N THR A 5 6.31 2.70 32.41
CA THR A 5 5.83 2.77 31.04
C THR A 5 5.53 4.22 30.65
N ARG A 6 6.11 4.69 29.54
CA ARG A 6 5.89 6.05 29.02
C ARG A 6 4.75 6.01 28.00
N ALA A 7 3.72 6.79 28.27
CA ALA A 7 2.53 6.87 27.43
C ALA A 7 2.50 8.18 26.63
N ILE A 8 2.02 8.10 25.38
CA ILE A 8 1.61 9.25 24.57
C ILE A 8 0.09 9.19 24.37
N GLY A 9 -0.61 10.27 24.67
CA GLY A 9 -2.04 10.39 24.39
C GLY A 9 -2.30 10.89 22.97
N TYR A 10 -3.38 10.42 22.36
CA TYR A 10 -3.86 11.01 21.12
C TYR A 10 -5.35 11.31 21.22
N VAL A 11 -5.70 12.55 20.92
CA VAL A 11 -7.08 13.06 20.98
C VAL A 11 -7.45 13.73 19.65
N ARG A 12 -8.69 13.54 19.21
CA ARG A 12 -9.22 14.09 17.97
C ARG A 12 -10.69 14.45 18.07
N VAL A 13 -11.03 15.57 17.46
CA VAL A 13 -12.43 15.93 17.18
C VAL A 13 -12.56 16.37 15.72
N SER A 14 -13.66 15.99 15.06
CA SER A 14 -14.08 16.62 13.82
C SER A 14 -15.16 17.68 14.12
N THR A 15 -15.42 18.57 13.17
CA THR A 15 -16.52 19.53 13.27
C THR A 15 -17.87 18.84 13.49
N ASP A 16 -18.08 17.68 12.89
CA ASP A 16 -19.29 16.88 13.06
C ASP A 16 -19.37 16.19 14.42
N ASP A 17 -18.23 15.73 14.98
CA ASP A 17 -18.18 15.07 16.30
C ASP A 17 -18.45 16.06 17.43
N GLN A 18 -17.99 17.33 17.29
CA GLN A 18 -18.27 18.40 18.26
C GLN A 18 -19.76 18.68 18.39
N VAL A 19 -20.48 18.66 17.27
CA VAL A 19 -21.91 18.94 17.24
C VAL A 19 -22.73 17.76 17.76
N ARG A 20 -22.30 16.52 17.54
CA ARG A 20 -23.11 15.31 17.86
C ARG A 20 -22.84 14.72 19.25
N GLU A 21 -21.58 14.69 19.69
CA GLU A 21 -21.19 13.94 20.92
C GLU A 21 -20.83 14.84 22.09
N GLY A 22 -20.69 16.16 21.89
CA GLY A 22 -20.31 17.10 22.95
C GLY A 22 -18.95 16.79 23.60
N VAL A 23 -18.18 15.86 23.03
CA VAL A 23 -16.91 15.39 23.60
C VAL A 23 -15.79 16.31 23.13
N SER A 24 -15.39 17.24 24.01
CA SER A 24 -14.26 18.12 23.75
C SER A 24 -12.91 17.38 23.80
N LEU A 25 -11.88 17.95 23.19
CA LEU A 25 -10.49 17.45 23.32
C LEU A 25 -10.05 17.38 24.77
N ASP A 26 -10.46 18.35 25.60
CA ASP A 26 -10.06 18.43 27.01
C ASP A 26 -10.69 17.29 27.84
N VAL A 27 -11.92 16.88 27.54
CA VAL A 27 -12.54 15.70 28.17
C VAL A 27 -11.78 14.43 27.80
N GLN A 28 -11.38 14.28 26.52
CA GLN A 28 -10.57 13.14 26.10
C GLN A 28 -9.21 13.12 26.80
N GLU A 29 -8.54 14.25 26.86
CA GLU A 29 -7.25 14.37 27.53
C GLU A 29 -7.35 14.04 29.03
N THR A 30 -8.37 14.56 29.71
CA THR A 30 -8.62 14.27 31.13
C THR A 30 -8.79 12.76 31.37
N ARG A 31 -9.52 12.07 30.51
CA ARG A 31 -9.68 10.61 30.57
C ARG A 31 -8.36 9.87 30.37
N ILE A 32 -7.55 10.29 29.42
CA ILE A 32 -6.22 9.70 29.17
C ILE A 32 -5.31 9.90 30.37
N ARG A 33 -5.29 11.11 30.98
CA ARG A 33 -4.51 11.40 32.17
C ARG A 33 -4.91 10.51 33.36
N ALA A 34 -6.20 10.44 33.66
CA ALA A 34 -6.72 9.58 34.72
C ALA A 34 -6.40 8.08 34.48
N TYR A 35 -6.50 7.61 33.24
CA TYR A 35 -6.14 6.24 32.90
C TYR A 35 -4.64 5.95 33.08
N CYS A 36 -3.77 6.85 32.64
CA CYS A 36 -2.32 6.71 32.82
C CYS A 36 -1.95 6.70 34.30
N GLU A 37 -2.58 7.56 35.10
CA GLU A 37 -2.40 7.62 36.57
C GLU A 37 -2.81 6.30 37.21
N ALA A 38 -4.01 5.78 36.91
CA ALA A 38 -4.49 4.50 37.41
C ALA A 38 -3.58 3.32 37.07
N LYS A 39 -2.90 3.37 35.89
CA LYS A 39 -1.92 2.36 35.44
C LYS A 39 -0.50 2.61 35.93
N SER A 40 -0.25 3.69 36.69
CA SER A 40 1.10 4.13 37.07
C SER A 40 2.03 4.35 35.88
N TRP A 41 1.48 4.84 34.78
CA TRP A 41 2.22 5.21 33.56
C TRP A 41 2.59 6.68 33.55
N GLN A 42 3.75 7.00 33.01
CA GLN A 42 4.16 8.37 32.78
C GLN A 42 3.57 8.91 31.47
N LEU A 43 2.60 9.81 31.55
CA LEU A 43 2.09 10.51 30.38
C LEU A 43 3.10 11.56 29.92
N VAL A 44 3.78 11.31 28.80
CA VAL A 44 4.83 12.19 28.24
C VAL A 44 4.22 13.42 27.58
N SER A 45 3.21 13.21 26.73
CA SER A 45 2.52 14.28 26.01
C SER A 45 1.16 13.80 25.50
N VAL A 46 0.32 14.75 25.09
CA VAL A 46 -0.94 14.48 24.40
C VAL A 46 -0.93 15.23 23.07
N VAL A 47 -1.05 14.49 21.97
CA VAL A 47 -1.11 15.04 20.63
C VAL A 47 -2.57 15.28 20.23
N ARG A 48 -2.86 16.47 19.71
CA ARG A 48 -4.22 16.95 19.40
C ARG A 48 -4.37 17.16 17.88
N ASP A 49 -5.41 16.61 17.29
CA ASP A 49 -5.84 16.88 15.90
C ASP A 49 -7.25 17.50 15.92
N GLU A 50 -7.33 18.82 15.77
CA GLU A 50 -8.58 19.56 15.73
C GLU A 50 -9.17 19.67 14.32
N GLY A 51 -10.51 19.55 14.22
CA GLY A 51 -11.23 19.74 12.94
C GLY A 51 -10.88 18.73 11.87
N LYS A 52 -10.24 17.62 12.20
CA LYS A 52 -9.78 16.60 11.24
C LYS A 52 -10.67 15.37 11.27
N SER A 53 -11.06 14.90 10.08
CA SER A 53 -11.85 13.69 9.92
C SER A 53 -11.03 12.41 10.20
N ALA A 54 -11.69 11.36 10.70
CA ALA A 54 -11.09 10.02 10.83
C ALA A 54 -11.11 9.21 9.52
N LYS A 55 -11.50 9.83 8.38
CA LYS A 55 -11.61 9.16 7.07
C LYS A 55 -10.26 8.71 6.50
N ASP A 56 -9.17 9.41 6.84
CA ASP A 56 -7.83 9.05 6.42
C ASP A 56 -6.82 9.23 7.57
N LEU A 57 -5.62 8.73 7.36
CA LEU A 57 -4.53 8.83 8.34
C LEU A 57 -3.66 10.09 8.16
N LYS A 58 -3.94 10.96 7.17
CA LYS A 58 -3.11 12.12 6.83
C LYS A 58 -3.38 13.32 7.76
N ARG A 59 -3.34 13.09 9.05
CA ARG A 59 -3.53 14.11 10.09
C ARG A 59 -2.19 14.48 10.70
N PRO A 60 -1.86 15.78 10.86
CA PRO A 60 -0.55 16.21 11.33
C PRO A 60 -0.09 15.55 12.63
N GLY A 61 -0.94 15.54 13.66
CA GLY A 61 -0.60 14.95 14.94
C GLY A 61 -0.43 13.42 14.87
N LEU A 62 -1.30 12.71 14.14
CA LEU A 62 -1.12 11.27 13.95
C LEU A 62 0.15 10.97 13.16
N GLN A 63 0.47 11.76 12.12
CA GLN A 63 1.69 11.59 11.35
C GLN A 63 2.95 11.85 12.16
N GLU A 64 2.91 12.80 13.10
CA GLU A 64 3.99 13.03 14.07
C GLU A 64 4.27 11.77 14.90
N ILE A 65 3.22 11.16 15.46
CA ILE A 65 3.33 9.91 16.24
C ILE A 65 3.90 8.78 15.36
N LEU A 66 3.35 8.59 14.15
CA LEU A 66 3.81 7.55 13.22
C LEU A 66 5.26 7.77 12.76
N GLY A 67 5.65 9.02 12.53
CA GLY A 67 7.01 9.41 12.20
C GLY A 67 8.01 9.19 13.34
N ALA A 68 7.53 9.14 14.58
CA ALA A 68 8.35 8.86 15.76
C ALA A 68 8.55 7.36 16.02
N LEU A 69 7.70 6.47 15.45
CA LEU A 69 7.77 5.02 15.69
C LEU A 69 9.13 4.38 15.40
N PRO A 70 9.79 4.65 14.24
CA PRO A 70 11.04 3.99 13.89
C PRO A 70 12.27 4.55 14.61
N LYS A 71 12.13 5.59 15.40
CA LYS A 71 13.27 6.24 16.04
C LYS A 71 13.85 5.38 17.16
N ARG A 72 15.18 5.22 17.15
CA ARG A 72 15.94 4.42 18.13
C ARG A 72 15.82 4.94 19.57
N GLN A 73 15.51 6.23 19.74
CA GLN A 73 15.28 6.90 21.04
C GLN A 73 13.86 7.46 21.11
N ARG A 74 12.86 6.56 21.03
CA ARG A 74 11.47 6.95 21.27
C ARG A 74 11.28 7.45 22.68
N CYS A 75 10.45 8.49 22.83
CA CYS A 75 10.09 9.02 24.15
C CYS A 75 8.87 8.34 24.77
N PHE A 76 8.23 7.36 24.07
CA PHE A 76 7.04 6.66 24.55
C PHE A 76 7.07 5.16 24.21
N ASP A 77 6.38 4.37 24.99
CA ASP A 77 6.30 2.91 24.88
C ASP A 77 4.87 2.45 24.52
N VAL A 78 3.85 3.30 24.77
CA VAL A 78 2.44 3.01 24.49
C VAL A 78 1.71 4.25 23.96
N LEU A 79 0.83 4.04 22.98
CA LEU A 79 -0.15 5.03 22.53
C LEU A 79 -1.49 4.78 23.22
N VAL A 80 -2.07 5.83 23.80
CA VAL A 80 -3.37 5.76 24.49
C VAL A 80 -4.39 6.65 23.77
N VAL A 81 -5.55 6.07 23.47
CA VAL A 81 -6.71 6.79 22.94
C VAL A 81 -7.93 6.53 23.78
N VAL A 82 -8.89 7.45 23.78
CA VAL A 82 -10.15 7.24 24.50
C VAL A 82 -11.02 6.20 23.78
N LYS A 83 -11.03 6.22 22.43
CA LYS A 83 -11.86 5.36 21.58
C LYS A 83 -11.16 5.10 20.26
N LEU A 84 -11.33 3.90 19.70
CA LEU A 84 -10.70 3.48 18.43
C LEU A 84 -11.05 4.39 17.25
N ASP A 85 -12.27 4.93 17.22
CA ASP A 85 -12.72 5.84 16.16
C ASP A 85 -11.99 7.20 16.15
N ARG A 86 -11.26 7.52 17.21
CA ARG A 86 -10.35 8.68 17.23
C ARG A 86 -9.15 8.44 16.33
N LEU A 87 -8.69 7.18 16.22
CA LEU A 87 -7.62 6.81 15.27
C LEU A 87 -8.14 6.62 13.87
N THR A 88 -9.13 5.75 13.69
CA THR A 88 -9.71 5.46 12.37
C THR A 88 -11.06 4.76 12.51
N ARG A 89 -11.93 4.95 11.50
CA ARG A 89 -13.16 4.18 11.30
C ARG A 89 -12.99 3.06 10.28
N SER A 90 -11.82 2.94 9.68
CA SER A 90 -11.48 1.93 8.68
C SER A 90 -10.77 0.75 9.34
N VAL A 91 -11.31 -0.45 9.21
CA VAL A 91 -10.68 -1.69 9.70
C VAL A 91 -9.31 -1.91 9.03
N ARG A 92 -9.20 -1.57 7.74
CA ARG A 92 -7.94 -1.62 6.99
C ARG A 92 -6.88 -0.72 7.60
N ASP A 93 -7.24 0.54 7.91
CA ASP A 93 -6.30 1.49 8.46
C ASP A 93 -5.91 1.12 9.90
N LEU A 94 -6.86 0.58 10.68
CA LEU A 94 -6.58 0.04 12.00
C LEU A 94 -5.58 -1.11 11.92
N GLY A 95 -5.75 -2.03 10.97
CA GLY A 95 -4.79 -3.12 10.72
C GLY A 95 -3.39 -2.61 10.34
N ASN A 96 -3.31 -1.60 9.45
CA ASN A 96 -2.03 -1.00 9.06
C ASN A 96 -1.33 -0.31 10.24
N LEU A 97 -2.09 0.40 11.08
CA LEU A 97 -1.59 1.05 12.29
C LEU A 97 -1.08 0.01 13.29
N THR A 98 -1.86 -1.05 13.52
CA THR A 98 -1.48 -2.17 14.40
C THR A 98 -0.18 -2.82 13.95
N ASP A 99 -0.03 -3.10 12.65
CA ASP A 99 1.21 -3.64 12.09
C ASP A 99 2.39 -2.69 12.28
N ALA A 100 2.17 -1.38 12.16
CA ALA A 100 3.21 -0.38 12.39
C ALA A 100 3.65 -0.32 13.85
N PHE A 101 2.71 -0.31 14.79
CA PHE A 101 2.99 -0.32 16.23
C PHE A 101 3.69 -1.62 16.65
N LYS A 102 3.22 -2.78 16.18
CA LYS A 102 3.83 -4.08 16.47
C LYS A 102 5.30 -4.15 15.98
N ARG A 103 5.57 -3.71 14.74
CA ARG A 103 6.95 -3.64 14.20
C ARG A 103 7.84 -2.70 15.01
N ALA A 104 7.27 -1.61 15.47
CA ALA A 104 7.98 -0.64 16.31
C ALA A 104 8.09 -1.09 17.77
N LYS A 105 7.46 -2.18 18.20
CA LYS A 105 7.34 -2.62 19.60
C LYS A 105 6.75 -1.51 20.48
N VAL A 106 5.70 -0.85 20.02
CA VAL A 106 4.92 0.14 20.74
C VAL A 106 3.59 -0.47 21.12
N GLY A 107 3.22 -0.37 22.40
CA GLY A 107 1.90 -0.76 22.88
C GLY A 107 0.82 0.19 22.36
N PHE A 108 -0.41 -0.29 22.33
CA PHE A 108 -1.58 0.49 21.99
C PHE A 108 -2.72 0.18 22.96
N THR A 109 -3.40 1.22 23.44
CA THR A 109 -4.52 1.07 24.37
C THR A 109 -5.67 1.96 23.97
N SER A 110 -6.87 1.38 23.92
CA SER A 110 -8.14 2.11 23.83
C SER A 110 -8.95 1.94 25.11
N ILE A 111 -9.26 3.07 25.75
CA ILE A 111 -9.87 3.10 27.09
C ILE A 111 -11.31 2.55 27.02
N GLN A 112 -12.11 3.03 26.08
CA GLN A 112 -13.55 2.72 26.01
C GLN A 112 -13.82 1.27 25.59
N GLU A 113 -13.07 0.75 24.65
CA GLU A 113 -13.19 -0.64 24.21
C GLU A 113 -12.42 -1.61 25.11
N SER A 114 -11.74 -1.12 26.15
CA SER A 114 -10.91 -1.93 27.07
C SER A 114 -9.88 -2.80 26.31
N VAL A 115 -9.37 -2.28 25.19
CA VAL A 115 -8.35 -2.97 24.39
C VAL A 115 -6.98 -2.48 24.82
N ASP A 116 -6.12 -3.42 25.24
CA ASP A 116 -4.74 -3.18 25.63
C ASP A 116 -3.85 -4.24 24.98
N THR A 117 -2.95 -3.84 24.09
CA THR A 117 -2.04 -4.76 23.40
C THR A 117 -1.10 -5.54 24.33
N ALA A 118 -0.93 -5.09 25.56
CA ALA A 118 -0.17 -5.83 26.57
C ALA A 118 -0.95 -6.99 27.19
N SER A 119 -2.29 -7.04 26.99
CA SER A 119 -3.14 -8.12 27.48
C SER A 119 -3.35 -9.21 26.40
N ALA A 120 -3.56 -10.47 26.82
CA ALA A 120 -3.86 -11.56 25.92
C ALA A 120 -5.12 -11.31 25.07
N SER A 121 -6.16 -10.70 25.66
CA SER A 121 -7.39 -10.32 24.97
C SER A 121 -7.16 -9.20 23.93
N GLY A 122 -6.32 -8.23 24.24
CA GLY A 122 -5.94 -7.18 23.30
C GLY A 122 -5.10 -7.72 22.16
N GLU A 123 -4.17 -8.63 22.44
CA GLU A 123 -3.40 -9.30 21.37
C GLU A 123 -4.33 -10.10 20.44
N LEU A 124 -5.28 -10.85 20.97
CA LEU A 124 -6.29 -11.56 20.18
C LEU A 124 -7.10 -10.61 19.31
N PHE A 125 -7.58 -9.49 19.87
CA PHE A 125 -8.33 -8.48 19.15
C PHE A 125 -7.53 -7.94 17.94
N PHE A 126 -6.27 -7.58 18.14
CA PHE A 126 -5.43 -7.08 17.06
C PHE A 126 -5.10 -8.14 16.02
N ASN A 127 -4.90 -9.39 16.40
CA ASN A 127 -4.71 -10.50 15.46
C ASN A 127 -5.97 -10.71 14.60
N LEU A 128 -7.17 -10.58 15.16
CA LEU A 128 -8.43 -10.58 14.43
C LEU A 128 -8.51 -9.42 13.43
N VAL A 129 -8.24 -8.20 13.85
CA VAL A 129 -8.24 -7.01 12.99
C VAL A 129 -7.24 -7.17 11.83
N ALA A 130 -6.04 -7.65 12.11
CA ALA A 130 -5.03 -7.91 11.09
C ALA A 130 -5.50 -8.98 10.09
N SER A 131 -6.12 -10.06 10.56
CA SER A 131 -6.66 -11.15 9.72
C SER A 131 -7.77 -10.64 8.80
N VAL A 132 -8.72 -9.86 9.32
CA VAL A 132 -9.81 -9.24 8.54
C VAL A 132 -9.24 -8.30 7.48
N SER A 133 -8.25 -7.48 7.84
CA SER A 133 -7.59 -6.56 6.91
C SER A 133 -6.83 -7.30 5.79
N GLN A 134 -6.23 -8.44 6.10
CA GLN A 134 -5.58 -9.30 5.09
C GLN A 134 -6.61 -9.95 4.17
N TRP A 135 -7.71 -10.45 4.72
CA TRP A 135 -8.80 -11.03 3.94
C TRP A 135 -9.41 -10.01 2.97
N GLU A 136 -9.70 -8.79 3.41
CA GLU A 136 -10.19 -7.72 2.54
C GLU A 136 -9.23 -7.42 1.38
N ARG A 137 -7.92 -7.33 1.66
CA ARG A 137 -6.92 -7.12 0.61
C ARG A 137 -6.91 -8.23 -0.43
N ARG A 138 -7.01 -9.50 0.02
CA ARG A 138 -7.07 -10.67 -0.88
C ARG A 138 -8.35 -10.64 -1.71
N ALA A 139 -9.50 -10.42 -1.07
CA ALA A 139 -10.80 -10.36 -1.75
C ALA A 139 -10.85 -9.26 -2.83
N ILE A 140 -10.27 -8.09 -2.56
CA ILE A 140 -10.14 -7.02 -3.57
C ILE A 140 -9.20 -7.45 -4.71
N GLY A 141 -8.07 -8.10 -4.39
CA GLY A 141 -7.13 -8.63 -5.37
C GLY A 141 -7.79 -9.64 -6.31
N GLU A 142 -8.52 -10.59 -5.76
CA GLU A 142 -9.26 -11.63 -6.51
C GLU A 142 -10.32 -11.01 -7.44
N ARG A 143 -11.13 -10.07 -6.93
CA ARG A 143 -12.12 -9.34 -7.74
C ARG A 143 -11.46 -8.57 -8.89
N THR A 144 -10.34 -7.90 -8.61
CA THR A 144 -9.60 -7.15 -9.63
C THR A 144 -9.03 -8.10 -10.67
N GLN A 145 -8.46 -9.23 -10.25
CA GLN A 145 -7.91 -10.24 -11.15
C GLN A 145 -9.01 -10.87 -12.03
N ALA A 146 -10.17 -11.19 -11.47
CA ALA A 146 -11.32 -11.70 -12.20
C ALA A 146 -11.83 -10.69 -13.24
N ALA A 147 -11.98 -9.41 -12.84
CA ALA A 147 -12.39 -8.34 -13.76
C ALA A 147 -11.40 -8.14 -14.90
N MET A 148 -10.08 -8.15 -14.60
CA MET A 148 -9.03 -8.04 -15.61
C MET A 148 -8.99 -9.28 -16.52
N GLY A 149 -9.24 -10.48 -15.97
CA GLY A 149 -9.36 -11.72 -16.75
C GLY A 149 -10.51 -11.65 -17.74
N HIS A 150 -11.67 -11.17 -17.30
CA HIS A 150 -12.84 -10.99 -18.15
C HIS A 150 -12.58 -9.99 -19.30
N LEU A 151 -11.97 -8.84 -19.00
CA LEU A 151 -11.60 -7.87 -20.04
C LEU A 151 -10.60 -8.43 -21.05
N ARG A 152 -9.62 -9.25 -20.59
CA ARG A 152 -8.68 -9.94 -21.49
C ARG A 152 -9.39 -10.92 -22.40
N ALA A 153 -10.32 -11.73 -21.87
CA ALA A 153 -11.09 -12.69 -22.66
C ALA A 153 -11.94 -12.02 -23.74
N GLN A 154 -12.39 -10.78 -23.48
CA GLN A 154 -13.10 -9.95 -24.47
C GLN A 154 -12.17 -9.20 -25.44
N GLY A 155 -10.86 -9.37 -25.36
CA GLY A 155 -9.90 -8.61 -26.15
C GLY A 155 -9.87 -7.10 -25.85
N ARG A 156 -10.46 -6.67 -24.71
CA ARG A 156 -10.57 -5.24 -24.37
C ARG A 156 -9.30 -4.70 -23.73
N ARG A 157 -9.14 -3.40 -23.84
CA ARG A 157 -8.03 -2.66 -23.24
C ARG A 157 -8.00 -2.81 -21.73
N ILE A 158 -6.85 -3.31 -21.20
CA ILE A 158 -6.60 -3.45 -19.75
C ILE A 158 -5.40 -2.62 -19.28
N SER A 159 -4.63 -2.05 -20.20
CA SER A 159 -3.45 -1.23 -19.91
C SER A 159 -3.44 0.01 -20.79
N ARG A 160 -2.64 1.00 -20.43
CA ARG A 160 -2.47 2.21 -21.24
C ARG A 160 -1.86 1.92 -22.62
N GLN A 161 -0.98 0.91 -22.70
CA GLN A 161 -0.37 0.45 -23.94
C GLN A 161 -0.52 -1.07 -24.07
N PRO A 162 -0.79 -1.62 -25.26
CA PRO A 162 -0.79 -3.05 -25.48
C PRO A 162 0.65 -3.60 -25.47
N ARG A 163 0.78 -4.93 -25.45
CA ARG A 163 2.07 -5.58 -25.63
C ARG A 163 2.71 -5.15 -26.95
N TYR A 164 4.03 -5.17 -27.01
CA TYR A 164 4.75 -4.90 -28.26
C TYR A 164 4.33 -5.94 -29.33
N GLY A 165 4.07 -5.49 -30.54
CA GLY A 165 3.48 -6.29 -31.61
C GLY A 165 1.96 -6.14 -31.74
N ALA A 166 1.35 -5.31 -30.90
CA ALA A 166 -0.09 -5.02 -30.94
C ALA A 166 -0.37 -3.54 -30.68
N GLN A 167 -1.51 -3.06 -31.17
CA GLN A 167 -2.05 -1.72 -30.97
C GLN A 167 -3.52 -1.77 -30.56
N PHE A 168 -4.08 -0.66 -30.14
CA PHE A 168 -5.51 -0.54 -29.89
C PHE A 168 -6.21 0.04 -31.12
N ASP A 169 -7.35 -0.53 -31.49
CA ASP A 169 -8.27 0.09 -32.44
C ASP A 169 -9.02 1.27 -31.82
N VAL A 170 -9.81 1.98 -32.64
CA VAL A 170 -10.65 3.13 -32.19
C VAL A 170 -11.64 2.73 -31.09
N ALA A 171 -12.05 1.45 -31.01
CA ALA A 171 -12.96 0.93 -30.00
C ALA A 171 -12.22 0.42 -28.75
N GLY A 172 -10.89 0.56 -28.70
CA GLY A 172 -10.06 0.10 -27.58
C GLY A 172 -9.84 -1.41 -27.54
N ARG A 173 -10.08 -2.14 -28.64
CA ARG A 173 -9.79 -3.56 -28.78
C ARG A 173 -8.35 -3.77 -29.25
N VAL A 174 -7.73 -4.85 -28.80
CA VAL A 174 -6.36 -5.20 -29.17
C VAL A 174 -6.35 -5.78 -30.59
N GLN A 175 -5.56 -5.20 -31.46
CA GLN A 175 -5.29 -5.72 -32.81
C GLN A 175 -3.79 -5.81 -33.07
N VAL A 176 -3.41 -6.60 -34.06
CA VAL A 176 -2.00 -6.78 -34.48
C VAL A 176 -1.45 -5.45 -35.04
N ASP A 177 -0.24 -5.07 -34.64
CA ASP A 177 0.54 -4.02 -35.29
C ASP A 177 1.56 -4.67 -36.26
N PRO A 178 1.35 -4.58 -37.60
CA PRO A 178 2.22 -5.24 -38.56
C PRO A 178 3.68 -4.77 -38.51
N ARG A 179 3.92 -3.50 -38.18
CA ARG A 179 5.27 -2.92 -38.09
C ARG A 179 6.04 -3.50 -36.90
N GLU A 180 5.38 -3.56 -35.76
CA GLU A 180 5.99 -4.13 -34.55
C GLU A 180 6.15 -5.64 -34.67
N GLN A 181 5.26 -6.33 -35.35
CA GLN A 181 5.40 -7.77 -35.61
C GLN A 181 6.62 -8.05 -36.51
N ALA A 182 6.82 -7.27 -37.56
CA ALA A 182 8.03 -7.38 -38.39
C ALA A 182 9.31 -7.17 -37.56
N THR A 183 9.28 -6.18 -36.65
CA THR A 183 10.39 -5.93 -35.72
C THR A 183 10.62 -7.11 -34.77
N LEU A 184 9.57 -7.68 -34.19
CA LEU A 184 9.66 -8.88 -33.33
C LEU A 184 10.28 -10.05 -34.08
N SER A 185 9.83 -10.34 -35.31
CA SER A 185 10.38 -11.40 -36.15
C SER A 185 11.88 -11.17 -36.41
N ARG A 186 12.27 -9.93 -36.71
CA ARG A 186 13.68 -9.58 -36.91
C ARG A 186 14.53 -9.78 -35.66
N ILE A 187 14.02 -9.39 -34.48
CA ILE A 187 14.69 -9.61 -33.18
C ILE A 187 14.94 -11.10 -32.95
N LEU A 188 13.93 -11.94 -33.23
CA LEU A 188 14.03 -13.39 -33.05
C LEU A 188 15.06 -14.00 -34.02
N GLN A 189 15.03 -13.63 -35.29
CA GLN A 189 16.01 -14.09 -36.30
C GLN A 189 17.44 -13.73 -35.90
N LEU A 190 17.69 -12.48 -35.46
CA LEU A 190 19.02 -12.04 -34.99
C LEU A 190 19.45 -12.80 -33.74
N ARG A 191 18.51 -13.14 -32.87
CA ARG A 191 18.79 -13.93 -31.67
C ARG A 191 19.12 -15.39 -32.00
N GLU A 192 18.40 -16.01 -32.91
CA GLU A 192 18.66 -17.36 -33.44
C GLU A 192 20.03 -17.45 -34.16
N ALA A 193 20.41 -16.36 -34.84
CA ALA A 193 21.75 -16.24 -35.45
C ALA A 193 22.88 -16.04 -34.39
N GLY A 194 22.57 -16.11 -33.10
CA GLY A 194 23.54 -16.08 -32.01
C GLY A 194 23.98 -14.68 -31.54
N LEU A 195 23.40 -13.60 -32.07
CA LEU A 195 23.79 -12.25 -31.68
C LEU A 195 23.47 -11.97 -30.19
N SER A 196 24.35 -11.22 -29.53
CA SER A 196 24.10 -10.73 -28.17
C SER A 196 22.99 -9.67 -28.19
N LEU A 197 22.28 -9.47 -27.06
CA LEU A 197 21.23 -8.46 -26.98
C LEU A 197 21.74 -7.03 -27.24
N ARG A 198 23.01 -6.75 -26.93
CA ARG A 198 23.65 -5.46 -27.25
C ARG A 198 23.90 -5.31 -28.74
N ALA A 199 24.37 -6.37 -29.42
CA ALA A 199 24.56 -6.37 -30.86
C ALA A 199 23.22 -6.22 -31.60
N ILE A 200 22.16 -6.91 -31.16
CA ILE A 200 20.79 -6.75 -31.69
C ILE A 200 20.32 -5.31 -31.55
N SER A 201 20.54 -4.68 -30.40
CA SER A 201 20.17 -3.26 -30.18
C SER A 201 20.88 -2.34 -31.15
N ALA A 202 22.19 -2.52 -31.37
CA ALA A 202 22.99 -1.71 -32.28
C ALA A 202 22.57 -1.91 -33.73
N GLU A 203 22.32 -3.14 -34.15
CA GLU A 203 21.88 -3.50 -35.51
C GLU A 203 20.52 -2.86 -35.85
N LEU A 204 19.53 -2.98 -34.92
CA LEU A 204 18.21 -2.38 -35.11
C LEU A 204 18.31 -0.85 -35.16
N ALA A 205 19.13 -0.23 -34.30
CA ALA A 205 19.34 1.20 -34.31
C ALA A 205 20.00 1.70 -35.61
N GLY A 206 20.97 0.94 -36.15
CA GLY A 206 21.60 1.21 -37.44
C GLY A 206 20.63 1.15 -38.61
N GLN A 207 19.57 0.33 -38.50
CA GLN A 207 18.48 0.23 -39.48
C GLN A 207 17.36 1.25 -39.22
N GLY A 208 17.51 2.16 -38.23
CA GLY A 208 16.49 3.14 -37.86
C GLY A 208 15.30 2.54 -37.10
N ILE A 209 15.37 1.28 -36.68
CA ILE A 209 14.32 0.60 -35.91
C ILE A 209 14.50 0.88 -34.43
N LEU A 210 13.63 1.76 -33.90
CA LEU A 210 13.69 2.24 -32.52
C LEU A 210 12.51 1.70 -31.70
N ALA A 211 12.66 1.69 -30.39
CA ALA A 211 11.58 1.35 -29.46
C ALA A 211 10.48 2.44 -29.50
N ARG A 212 9.30 2.16 -28.94
CA ARG A 212 8.17 3.12 -28.83
C ARG A 212 8.56 4.47 -28.17
N SER A 213 9.63 4.47 -27.40
CA SER A 213 10.18 5.68 -26.78
C SER A 213 11.01 6.57 -27.73
N GLY A 214 11.21 6.17 -28.98
CA GLY A 214 12.10 6.83 -29.93
C GLY A 214 13.60 6.60 -29.65
N ARG A 215 13.96 5.72 -28.75
CA ARG A 215 15.34 5.39 -28.38
C ARG A 215 15.69 3.95 -28.81
N PRO A 216 17.00 3.59 -28.92
CA PRO A 216 17.41 2.22 -29.13
C PRO A 216 16.82 1.27 -28.08
N PHE A 217 16.55 0.02 -28.46
CA PHE A 217 16.06 -0.99 -27.54
C PHE A 217 17.07 -1.27 -26.43
N THR A 218 16.63 -1.26 -25.17
CA THR A 218 17.48 -1.69 -24.06
C THR A 218 17.62 -3.23 -24.04
N ALA A 219 18.73 -3.74 -23.49
CA ALA A 219 18.93 -5.17 -23.33
C ALA A 219 17.82 -5.83 -22.49
N SER A 220 17.24 -5.13 -21.52
CA SER A 220 16.12 -5.60 -20.71
C SER A 220 14.85 -5.73 -21.55
N THR A 221 14.54 -4.75 -22.38
CA THR A 221 13.40 -4.77 -23.30
C THR A 221 13.55 -5.92 -24.31
N LEU A 222 14.71 -6.05 -24.94
CA LEU A 222 14.97 -7.14 -25.89
C LEU A 222 14.84 -8.53 -25.24
N ARG A 223 15.33 -8.70 -24.00
CA ARG A 223 15.15 -9.95 -23.24
C ARG A 223 13.67 -10.28 -23.04
N GLN A 224 12.84 -9.28 -22.74
CA GLN A 224 11.40 -9.46 -22.59
C GLN A 224 10.72 -9.81 -23.90
N LEU A 225 11.10 -9.16 -25.02
CA LEU A 225 10.55 -9.41 -26.34
C LEU A 225 10.90 -10.80 -26.87
N VAL A 226 12.15 -11.25 -26.68
CA VAL A 226 12.57 -12.62 -27.03
C VAL A 226 11.75 -13.66 -26.26
N ARG A 227 11.54 -13.46 -24.94
CA ARG A 227 10.67 -14.34 -24.14
C ARG A 227 9.22 -14.33 -24.63
N GLN A 228 8.70 -13.19 -25.04
CA GLN A 228 7.35 -13.06 -25.57
C GLN A 228 7.20 -13.81 -26.90
N GLY A 229 8.15 -13.67 -27.81
CA GLY A 229 8.15 -14.32 -29.11
C GLY A 229 8.25 -15.85 -29.02
N SER A 230 9.07 -16.38 -28.12
CA SER A 230 9.19 -17.84 -27.91
C SER A 230 7.89 -18.49 -27.40
N LEU A 231 7.06 -17.75 -26.66
CA LEU A 231 5.74 -18.24 -26.19
C LEU A 231 4.69 -18.25 -27.30
N THR A 232 4.79 -17.35 -28.27
CA THR A 232 3.82 -17.29 -29.40
C THR A 232 4.07 -18.41 -30.42
N TYR A 233 5.31 -18.80 -30.60
CA TYR A 233 5.68 -19.95 -31.47
C TYR A 233 5.24 -21.31 -30.88
N SER A 234 5.20 -21.44 -29.55
CA SER A 234 4.76 -22.69 -28.88
C SER A 234 3.25 -22.89 -28.86
N LEU A 235 2.43 -21.90 -29.21
CA LEU A 235 0.97 -22.02 -29.30
C LEU A 235 0.47 -22.16 -30.77
N ALA A 236 1.35 -22.09 -31.74
CA ALA A 236 1.05 -22.20 -33.18
C ALA A 236 1.61 -23.50 -33.82
N SER A 237 2.22 -24.37 -33.02
CA SER A 237 2.63 -25.73 -33.33
C SER A 237 1.85 -26.73 -32.48
#